data_ee0ceff8b850431ac777bc1fbd536925
#
_entry.id   ee0ceff8b850431ac777bc1fbd536925
#
_cell.length_a   1.000
_cell.length_b   1.000
_cell.length_c   1.000
_cell.angle_alpha   90.00
_cell.angle_beta   90.00
_cell.angle_gamma   90.00
#
_symmetry.space_group_name_H-M   'P 1'
#
loop_
_entity.id
_entity.type
_entity.pdbx_description
1 polymer ?
#
loop_
_entity_poly.entity_id
_entity_poly.type
_entity_poly.pdbx_seq_one_letter_code
_entity_poly.pdbx_strand_id
1 'polypeptide(L)'
;MICRNSWAWQELAAMIKRMYSVDTQHDDPVTFREFVQYLVDPKTVFDQHWRPMYKICQPCRIHYDFIGHTETMAEDSRYVLSRLGIDVDQFPHIGNGHNSSDRVTEALAQLTKSEIQRLIEIYRPDFDLFGYTVNISHYRTEE
;
A
#
# COMPACT_ATOMS: atom_id res chain seq x y z
N MET A 1 -0.68 -5.46 -8.81
CA MET A 1 0.49 -6.12 -9.44
C MET A 1 1.15 -5.10 -10.35
N ILE A 2 2.21 -4.42 -9.88
CA ILE A 2 2.96 -3.48 -10.72
C ILE A 2 3.68 -4.32 -11.76
N CYS A 3 3.40 -4.06 -13.04
CA CYS A 3 4.09 -4.75 -14.13
C CYS A 3 5.58 -4.39 -14.08
N ARG A 4 6.40 -5.26 -13.50
CA ARG A 4 7.87 -5.10 -13.37
C ARG A 4 8.59 -4.80 -14.70
N ASN A 5 7.91 -5.02 -15.81
CA ASN A 5 8.47 -4.85 -17.16
C ASN A 5 7.95 -3.62 -17.91
N SER A 6 7.22 -2.69 -17.25
CA SER A 6 6.87 -1.43 -17.91
C SER A 6 8.13 -0.53 -17.94
N TRP A 7 8.38 0.09 -19.08
CA TRP A 7 9.47 1.06 -19.23
C TRP A 7 9.42 2.16 -18.17
N ALA A 8 8.21 2.63 -17.81
CA ALA A 8 8.00 3.63 -16.78
C ALA A 8 8.48 3.18 -15.39
N TRP A 9 8.31 1.89 -15.03
CA TRP A 9 8.85 1.36 -13.79
C TRP A 9 10.39 1.28 -13.82
N GLN A 10 10.97 0.92 -14.94
CA GLN A 10 12.44 0.85 -15.08
C GLN A 10 13.07 2.24 -14.92
N GLU A 11 12.49 3.27 -15.54
CA GLU A 11 12.97 4.65 -15.38
C GLU A 11 12.82 5.16 -13.94
N LEU A 12 11.68 4.91 -13.32
CA LEU A 12 11.45 5.26 -11.92
C LEU A 12 12.42 4.53 -10.98
N ALA A 13 12.61 3.23 -11.17
CA ALA A 13 13.54 2.44 -10.38
C ALA A 13 14.98 2.97 -10.51
N ALA A 14 15.42 3.28 -11.73
CA ALA A 14 16.74 3.86 -11.97
C ALA A 14 16.89 5.24 -11.30
N MET A 15 15.83 6.05 -11.32
CA MET A 15 15.82 7.35 -10.63
C MET A 15 15.92 7.17 -9.11
N ILE A 16 15.12 6.28 -8.51
CA ILE A 16 15.14 5.99 -7.08
C ILE A 16 16.52 5.50 -6.66
N LYS A 17 17.09 4.55 -7.39
CA LYS A 17 18.45 4.05 -7.15
C LYS A 17 19.47 5.17 -7.15
N ARG A 18 19.44 6.05 -8.12
CA ARG A 18 20.38 7.17 -8.23
C ARG A 18 20.26 8.15 -7.06
N MET A 19 19.06 8.36 -6.53
CA MET A 19 18.81 9.36 -5.49
C MET A 19 18.98 8.82 -4.07
N TYR A 20 18.68 7.55 -3.81
CA TYR A 20 18.53 7.01 -2.46
C TYR A 20 19.41 5.78 -2.17
N SER A 21 20.05 5.17 -3.18
CA SER A 21 20.93 4.04 -2.93
C SER A 21 22.25 4.49 -2.33
N VAL A 22 22.67 3.81 -1.29
CA VAL A 22 24.01 3.98 -0.66
C VAL A 22 25.07 3.23 -1.46
N ASP A 23 24.67 2.18 -2.16
CA ASP A 23 25.56 1.34 -2.97
C ASP A 23 25.33 1.63 -4.47
N THR A 24 26.43 1.87 -5.17
CA THR A 24 26.42 2.33 -6.58
C THR A 24 26.20 1.22 -7.61
N GLN A 25 25.84 0.01 -7.19
CA GLN A 25 25.46 -1.05 -8.13
C GLN A 25 24.02 -0.82 -8.63
N HIS A 26 23.92 -0.17 -9.78
CA HIS A 26 22.65 0.22 -10.38
C HIS A 26 21.76 -0.93 -10.89
N ASP A 27 22.28 -2.15 -10.93
CA ASP A 27 21.57 -3.31 -11.47
C ASP A 27 20.69 -4.04 -10.44
N ASP A 28 20.84 -3.73 -9.15
CA ASP A 28 20.03 -4.33 -8.10
C ASP A 28 18.60 -3.74 -8.08
N PRO A 29 17.58 -4.56 -7.79
CA PRO A 29 16.22 -4.07 -7.65
C PRO A 29 16.10 -3.03 -6.52
N VAL A 30 15.18 -2.08 -6.69
CA VAL A 30 14.86 -1.09 -5.66
C VAL A 30 14.41 -1.80 -4.39
N THR A 31 15.07 -1.49 -3.28
CA THR A 31 14.68 -1.99 -1.95
C THR A 31 13.43 -1.27 -1.46
N PHE A 32 12.72 -1.89 -0.52
CA PHE A 32 11.55 -1.26 0.10
C PHE A 32 11.90 0.06 0.79
N ARG A 33 13.05 0.12 1.45
CA ARG A 33 13.53 1.34 2.12
C ARG A 33 13.79 2.48 1.13
N GLU A 34 14.50 2.22 0.03
CA GLU A 34 14.74 3.22 -1.02
C GLU A 34 13.42 3.74 -1.60
N PHE A 35 12.44 2.85 -1.79
CA PHE A 35 11.12 3.25 -2.25
C PHE A 35 10.39 4.14 -1.21
N VAL A 36 10.49 3.81 0.08
CA VAL A 36 9.90 4.65 1.14
C VAL A 36 10.59 6.00 1.22
N GLN A 37 11.92 6.07 1.09
CA GLN A 37 12.65 7.32 1.04
C GLN A 37 12.18 8.22 -0.11
N TYR A 38 11.94 7.62 -1.27
CA TYR A 38 11.29 8.33 -2.38
C TYR A 38 9.89 8.81 -2.00
N LEU A 39 9.03 7.98 -1.41
CA LEU A 39 7.66 8.36 -1.05
C LEU A 39 7.60 9.52 -0.05
N VAL A 40 8.51 9.56 0.90
CA VAL A 40 8.53 10.59 1.95
C VAL A 40 9.25 11.88 1.54
N ASP A 41 9.85 11.91 0.35
CA ASP A 41 10.43 13.14 -0.19
C ASP A 41 9.30 14.12 -0.56
N PRO A 42 9.34 15.37 -0.05
CA PRO A 42 8.30 16.37 -0.36
C PRO A 42 8.15 16.70 -1.86
N LYS A 43 9.17 16.38 -2.66
CA LYS A 43 9.17 16.63 -4.11
C LYS A 43 8.53 15.49 -4.91
N THR A 44 8.20 14.39 -4.25
CA THR A 44 7.65 13.21 -4.94
C THR A 44 6.29 13.48 -5.54
N VAL A 45 6.16 13.16 -6.81
CA VAL A 45 4.87 13.13 -7.49
C VAL A 45 4.30 11.71 -7.36
N PHE A 46 3.16 11.60 -6.68
CA PHE A 46 2.52 10.31 -6.45
C PHE A 46 1.86 9.78 -7.72
N ASP A 47 2.32 8.63 -8.17
CA ASP A 47 1.64 7.84 -9.19
C ASP A 47 0.35 7.20 -8.62
N GLN A 48 -0.58 6.83 -9.50
CA GLN A 48 -1.85 6.20 -9.10
C GLN A 48 -1.70 4.90 -8.30
N HIS A 49 -0.56 4.18 -8.42
CA HIS A 49 -0.35 2.90 -7.76
C HIS A 49 0.00 3.02 -6.27
N TRP A 50 0.48 4.19 -5.83
CA TRP A 50 0.81 4.47 -4.42
C TRP A 50 0.26 5.80 -3.91
N ARG A 51 -0.59 6.45 -4.71
CA ARG A 51 -1.32 7.63 -4.26
C ARG A 51 -2.28 7.25 -3.15
N PRO A 52 -2.40 8.06 -2.08
CA PRO A 52 -3.40 7.83 -1.04
C PRO A 52 -4.79 7.59 -1.63
N MET A 53 -5.48 6.58 -1.11
CA MET A 53 -6.75 6.10 -1.65
C MET A 53 -7.85 7.17 -1.60
N TYR A 54 -7.85 8.01 -0.57
CA TYR A 54 -8.80 9.11 -0.46
C TYR A 54 -8.70 10.12 -1.63
N LYS A 55 -7.51 10.29 -2.21
CA LYS A 55 -7.31 11.15 -3.38
C LYS A 55 -7.79 10.51 -4.67
N ILE A 56 -7.77 9.19 -4.75
CA ILE A 56 -8.24 8.43 -5.91
C ILE A 56 -9.75 8.26 -5.85
N CYS A 57 -10.27 7.76 -4.73
CA CYS A 57 -11.68 7.41 -4.57
C CYS A 57 -12.56 8.59 -4.13
N GLN A 58 -11.97 9.67 -3.61
CA GLN A 58 -12.66 10.89 -3.20
C GLN A 58 -13.91 10.63 -2.32
N PRO A 59 -13.81 9.89 -1.19
CA PRO A 59 -14.97 9.49 -0.39
C PRO A 59 -15.73 10.67 0.21
N CYS A 60 -15.12 11.85 0.36
CA CYS A 60 -15.79 13.07 0.79
C CYS A 60 -16.64 13.73 -0.32
N ARG A 61 -16.52 13.31 -1.56
CA ARG A 61 -17.26 13.84 -2.71
C ARG A 61 -18.20 12.84 -3.34
N ILE A 62 -17.88 11.57 -3.24
CA ILE A 62 -18.66 10.46 -3.78
C ILE A 62 -19.27 9.73 -2.60
N HIS A 63 -20.60 9.63 -2.57
CA HIS A 63 -21.31 8.82 -1.60
C HIS A 63 -21.27 7.36 -2.03
N TYR A 64 -20.50 6.56 -1.31
CA TYR A 64 -20.45 5.11 -1.51
C TYR A 64 -21.49 4.45 -0.62
N ASP A 65 -22.36 3.62 -1.18
CA ASP A 65 -23.34 2.83 -0.42
C ASP A 65 -22.66 1.74 0.43
N PHE A 66 -21.46 1.34 0.02
CA PHE A 66 -20.68 0.32 0.70
C PHE A 66 -19.18 0.50 0.40
N ILE A 67 -18.36 0.32 1.44
CA ILE A 67 -16.90 0.27 1.33
C ILE A 67 -16.45 -1.03 1.99
N GLY A 68 -15.95 -1.96 1.18
CA GLY A 68 -15.41 -3.24 1.65
C GLY A 68 -13.92 -3.20 1.91
N HIS A 69 -13.42 -4.18 2.66
CA HIS A 69 -12.01 -4.36 2.96
C HIS A 69 -11.50 -5.68 2.39
N THR A 70 -10.23 -5.72 2.03
CA THR A 70 -9.60 -6.95 1.52
C THR A 70 -9.57 -8.05 2.57
N GLU A 71 -9.46 -7.66 3.83
CA GLU A 71 -9.43 -8.54 4.99
C GLU A 71 -10.76 -9.25 5.24
N THR A 72 -11.86 -8.62 4.88
CA THR A 72 -13.24 -9.14 5.02
C THR A 72 -13.90 -9.44 3.68
N MET A 73 -13.12 -9.56 2.61
CA MET A 73 -13.62 -9.68 1.23
C MET A 73 -14.70 -10.74 1.06
N ALA A 74 -14.58 -11.89 1.70
CA ALA A 74 -15.58 -12.97 1.58
C ALA A 74 -16.93 -12.61 2.23
N GLU A 75 -16.89 -11.88 3.35
CA GLU A 75 -18.11 -11.40 4.03
C GLU A 75 -18.72 -10.23 3.30
N ASP A 76 -17.90 -9.29 2.91
CA ASP A 76 -18.28 -8.08 2.19
C ASP A 76 -18.90 -8.41 0.83
N SER A 77 -18.29 -9.34 0.09
CA SER A 77 -18.84 -9.83 -1.19
C SER A 77 -20.20 -10.49 -1.00
N ARG A 78 -20.33 -11.33 0.02
CA ARG A 78 -21.59 -12.01 0.35
C ARG A 78 -22.70 -11.01 0.68
N TYR A 79 -22.37 -9.99 1.48
CA TYR A 79 -23.30 -8.93 1.82
C TYR A 79 -23.77 -8.17 0.57
N VAL A 80 -22.84 -7.72 -0.28
CA VAL A 80 -23.18 -6.96 -1.50
C VAL A 80 -24.01 -7.79 -2.46
N LEU A 81 -23.63 -9.06 -2.73
CA LEU A 81 -24.34 -9.95 -3.62
C LEU A 81 -25.77 -10.23 -3.12
N SER A 82 -25.93 -10.46 -1.81
CA SER A 82 -27.26 -10.66 -1.22
C SER A 82 -28.17 -9.43 -1.39
N ARG A 83 -27.61 -8.23 -1.26
CA ARG A 83 -28.36 -6.98 -1.49
C ARG A 83 -28.79 -6.78 -2.93
N LEU A 84 -28.02 -7.32 -3.86
CA LEU A 84 -28.31 -7.30 -5.31
C LEU A 84 -29.18 -8.46 -5.79
N GLY A 85 -29.54 -9.40 -4.91
CA GLY A 85 -30.29 -10.60 -5.27
C GLY A 85 -29.50 -11.59 -6.14
N ILE A 86 -28.18 -11.52 -6.08
CA ILE A 86 -27.28 -12.41 -6.83
C ILE A 86 -26.91 -13.59 -5.94
N ASP A 87 -26.88 -14.80 -6.53
CA ASP A 87 -26.48 -16.01 -5.82
C ASP A 87 -25.00 -15.93 -5.40
N VAL A 88 -24.77 -16.05 -4.10
CA VAL A 88 -23.45 -15.96 -3.48
C VAL A 88 -22.51 -17.10 -3.87
N ASP A 89 -23.07 -18.26 -4.26
CA ASP A 89 -22.28 -19.43 -4.66
C ASP A 89 -21.59 -19.24 -6.02
N GLN A 90 -21.99 -18.22 -6.77
CA GLN A 90 -21.35 -17.86 -8.05
C GLN A 90 -20.10 -16.98 -7.88
N PHE A 91 -19.83 -16.48 -6.67
CA PHE A 91 -18.63 -15.66 -6.45
C PHE A 91 -17.40 -16.57 -6.35
N PRO A 92 -16.35 -16.31 -7.14
CA PRO A 92 -15.16 -17.14 -7.10
C PRO A 92 -14.52 -17.09 -5.71
N HIS A 93 -14.29 -18.26 -5.12
CA HIS A 93 -13.48 -18.36 -3.90
C HIS A 93 -12.05 -17.93 -4.25
N ILE A 94 -11.72 -16.72 -3.86
CA ILE A 94 -10.32 -16.27 -3.87
C ILE A 94 -9.62 -17.03 -2.75
N GLY A 95 -8.80 -17.99 -3.13
CA GLY A 95 -8.06 -18.82 -2.15
C GLY A 95 -7.31 -17.95 -1.17
N ASN A 96 -7.12 -18.47 0.04
CA ASN A 96 -6.44 -17.80 1.13
C ASN A 96 -5.14 -17.17 0.62
N GLY A 97 -5.13 -15.86 0.50
CA GLY A 97 -3.94 -15.10 0.14
C GLY A 97 -2.81 -15.45 1.11
N HIS A 98 -1.60 -15.52 0.60
CA HIS A 98 -0.41 -15.69 1.44
C HIS A 98 -0.44 -14.69 2.59
N ASN A 99 -0.06 -15.17 3.77
CA ASN A 99 -0.04 -14.39 5.00
C ASN A 99 0.79 -13.12 4.79
N SER A 100 0.13 -12.01 4.48
CA SER A 100 0.79 -10.75 4.14
C SER A 100 1.38 -10.06 5.37
N SER A 101 0.90 -10.44 6.58
CA SER A 101 1.34 -9.86 7.85
C SER A 101 2.84 -10.02 8.10
N ASP A 102 3.39 -11.20 7.81
CA ASP A 102 4.81 -11.49 8.03
C ASP A 102 5.69 -10.65 7.08
N ARG A 103 5.28 -10.55 5.82
CA ARG A 103 5.97 -9.72 4.82
C ARG A 103 5.92 -8.23 5.16
N VAL A 104 4.80 -7.74 5.71
CA VAL A 104 4.69 -6.35 6.17
C VAL A 104 5.64 -6.09 7.31
N THR A 105 5.72 -7.00 8.28
CA THR A 105 6.64 -6.89 9.42
C THR A 105 8.11 -6.85 8.97
N GLU A 106 8.50 -7.75 8.08
CA GLU A 106 9.86 -7.79 7.51
C GLU A 106 10.19 -6.51 6.72
N ALA A 107 9.24 -6.00 5.95
CA ALA A 107 9.43 -4.78 5.17
C ALA A 107 9.58 -3.55 6.07
N LEU A 108 8.73 -3.41 7.08
CA LEU A 108 8.79 -2.28 8.01
C LEU A 108 10.01 -2.33 8.94
N ALA A 109 10.55 -3.51 9.25
CA ALA A 109 11.78 -3.65 10.01
C ALA A 109 13.03 -3.06 9.32
N GLN A 110 12.96 -2.81 8.00
CA GLN A 110 14.03 -2.16 7.25
C GLN A 110 14.03 -0.63 7.40
N LEU A 111 12.97 -0.06 7.97
CA LEU A 111 12.76 1.38 8.05
C LEU A 111 13.16 1.93 9.42
N THR A 112 13.64 3.17 9.44
CA THR A 112 13.78 3.93 10.68
C THR A 112 12.41 4.37 11.21
N LYS A 113 12.36 4.66 12.50
CA LYS A 113 11.14 5.19 13.15
C LYS A 113 10.64 6.47 12.46
N SER A 114 11.56 7.34 12.06
CA SER A 114 11.23 8.57 11.35
C SER A 114 10.62 8.29 9.97
N GLU A 115 11.17 7.35 9.20
CA GLU A 115 10.62 6.95 7.90
C GLU A 115 9.21 6.38 8.05
N ILE A 116 8.98 5.53 9.05
CA ILE A 116 7.64 4.96 9.35
C ILE A 116 6.65 6.08 9.73
N GLN A 117 7.04 7.01 10.61
CA GLN A 117 6.17 8.11 11.01
C GLN A 117 5.76 8.97 9.82
N ARG A 118 6.70 9.34 8.96
CA ARG A 118 6.42 10.14 7.75
C ARG A 118 5.53 9.37 6.76
N LEU A 119 5.75 8.07 6.61
CA LEU A 119 4.90 7.23 5.78
C LEU A 119 3.46 7.21 6.30
N ILE A 120 3.27 7.04 7.61
CA ILE A 120 1.96 7.09 8.26
C ILE A 120 1.29 8.46 8.06
N GLU A 121 2.03 9.56 8.17
CA GLU A 121 1.49 10.91 7.94
C GLU A 121 0.94 11.08 6.53
N ILE A 122 1.62 10.54 5.52
CA ILE A 122 1.17 10.59 4.12
C ILE A 122 -0.18 9.87 3.95
N TYR A 123 -0.35 8.70 4.57
CA TYR A 123 -1.53 7.87 4.42
C TYR A 123 -2.53 7.99 5.58
N ARG A 124 -2.28 8.90 6.53
CA ARG A 124 -3.18 9.12 7.69
C ARG A 124 -4.65 9.31 7.30
N PRO A 125 -4.98 10.11 6.27
CA PRO A 125 -6.38 10.24 5.87
C PRO A 125 -7.02 8.92 5.41
N ASP A 126 -6.24 8.01 4.84
CA ASP A 126 -6.74 6.69 4.45
C ASP A 126 -7.04 5.83 5.68
N PHE A 127 -6.16 5.86 6.69
CA PHE A 127 -6.39 5.15 7.95
C PHE A 127 -7.65 5.66 8.64
N ASP A 128 -7.81 6.98 8.73
CA ASP A 128 -8.94 7.61 9.43
C ASP A 128 -10.27 7.38 8.69
N LEU A 129 -10.27 7.49 7.35
CA LEU A 129 -11.49 7.39 6.54
C LEU A 129 -11.94 5.95 6.32
N PHE A 130 -11.01 5.01 6.26
CA PHE A 130 -11.32 3.61 5.97
C PHE A 130 -11.21 2.70 7.20
N GLY A 131 -11.07 3.27 8.40
CA GLY A 131 -11.12 2.53 9.67
C GLY A 131 -9.91 1.64 9.94
N TYR A 132 -8.76 1.90 9.32
CA TYR A 132 -7.53 1.17 9.60
C TYR A 132 -6.82 1.72 10.83
N THR A 133 -6.24 0.83 11.62
CA THR A 133 -5.40 1.19 12.77
C THR A 133 -3.95 0.85 12.51
N VAL A 134 -3.04 1.76 12.86
CA VAL A 134 -1.60 1.53 12.78
C VAL A 134 -1.03 1.40 14.19
N ASN A 135 -0.50 0.25 14.51
CA ASN A 135 0.22 0.03 15.75
C ASN A 135 1.73 -0.06 15.47
N ILE A 136 2.43 1.03 15.71
CA ILE A 136 3.89 1.13 15.49
C ILE A 136 4.71 0.61 16.69
N SER A 137 4.07 0.29 17.81
CA SER A 137 4.78 -0.16 19.02
C SER A 137 5.48 -1.51 18.88
N HIS A 138 5.12 -2.29 17.87
CA HIS A 138 5.72 -3.60 17.59
C HIS A 138 6.98 -3.55 16.72
N TYR A 139 7.27 -2.40 16.10
CA TYR A 139 8.42 -2.30 15.22
C TYR A 139 9.63 -1.82 16.02
N ARG A 140 10.55 -2.75 16.30
CA ARG A 140 11.89 -2.45 16.83
C ARG A 140 12.65 -1.74 15.72
N THR A 141 12.72 -0.44 15.79
CA THR A 141 13.61 0.35 14.96
C THR A 141 14.87 0.62 15.79
N GLU A 142 16.01 0.16 15.33
CA GLU A 142 17.29 0.60 15.87
C GLU A 142 17.41 2.11 15.58
N GLU A 143 17.84 2.85 16.58
CA GLU A 143 18.09 4.31 16.50
C GLU A 143 19.33 4.59 15.66
#